data_6cbc5e5521a329947cc87b15ec7e69e9
#
_entry.id   6cbc5e5521a329947cc87b15ec7e69e9
#
_cell.length_a   1.000
_cell.length_b   1.000
_cell.length_c   1.000
_cell.angle_alpha   90.00
_cell.angle_beta   90.00
_cell.angle_gamma   90.00
#
_symmetry.space_group_name_H-M   'P 1'
#
loop_
_entity.id
_entity.type
_entity.pdbx_description
1 polymer ?
#
loop_
_entity_poly.entity_id
_entity_poly.type
_entity_poly.pdbx_seq_one_letter_code
_entity_poly.pdbx_strand_id
1 'polypeptide(L)'
;MFARLQTASGNLAEGTWTKPGRVVRPTVRLDARDSRRRTAALAMLAATGLYLLFEVPFGSLVLDVVGSSASSAEIERLEWTGRIFTALAVLIVVWGTLFDRYVEGVADMRRTVISLAVAAVLVVPVVHQAVWYGVEAFVASSSPAARQRAANAQLLRTELFSAKPRIAGLPVDPGVLSRPEWKAFAAAAPMVGIAEPRALASLAPSFQALLRRNVEERMGGPEEFRRKEFEPALADLHKAYDGYRDGVKARADALGSLGQEADRRWKAWHDFMLKVSSPPMAFSPADVRNLRAKLATQGLRMTDDQDPRSERDFRRAVLGDAGKPAEAAFDARVREALGADGTLPRDIDSFARFAAQAPVQARIRSLLGMADGGAPIPVDAEGAAFEKGVYRPAVDAVQRRLSASYLGDPATFADGRTDGQLGRDVFRASLVPPVALVLSLLGILVHTFKFSNYALILRSLGRPGNAGRSRRGRHVRIVLGICVVLAALVAIAPATTRLTGSEFVATADADAARSLPWLPFAAVSGPIRAEAAIYPVKHALAGLPHFALVAAIVRAAGSK
;
A
#
# COMPACT_ATOMS: atom_id res chain seq x y z
N MET A 1 -2.36 -30.23 -41.47
CA MET A 1 -3.16 -29.92 -42.67
C MET A 1 -2.31 -29.14 -43.67
N PHE A 2 -1.17 -29.74 -44.09
CA PHE A 2 -0.25 -29.20 -45.08
C PHE A 2 0.24 -30.37 -45.93
N ALA A 3 -0.55 -30.70 -46.95
CA ALA A 3 -0.10 -31.54 -48.04
C ALA A 3 -1.19 -31.48 -49.11
N ARG A 4 -0.94 -30.73 -50.15
CA ARG A 4 -1.44 -30.89 -51.54
C ARG A 4 -1.25 -29.57 -52.29
N LEU A 5 -0.20 -29.53 -53.06
CA LEU A 5 -0.08 -28.79 -54.33
C LEU A 5 1.34 -29.00 -54.86
N GLN A 6 1.57 -30.20 -55.32
CA GLN A 6 2.55 -30.52 -56.38
C GLN A 6 1.76 -31.06 -57.56
N THR A 7 2.18 -30.66 -58.69
CA THR A 7 1.86 -31.09 -60.08
C THR A 7 1.11 -30.03 -60.90
N ALA A 8 1.92 -29.36 -61.68
CA ALA A 8 1.70 -29.09 -63.09
C ALA A 8 2.97 -28.49 -63.70
N SER A 9 3.85 -29.37 -64.10
CA SER A 9 4.89 -29.14 -65.12
C SER A 9 4.24 -29.32 -66.51
N GLY A 10 4.64 -28.52 -67.46
CA GLY A 10 4.32 -28.82 -68.88
C GLY A 10 4.15 -27.57 -69.72
N ASN A 11 5.10 -27.17 -70.40
CA ASN A 11 5.36 -27.06 -71.85
C ASN A 11 6.17 -25.80 -72.18
N LEU A 12 7.39 -26.10 -72.61
CA LEU A 12 8.24 -25.27 -73.45
C LEU A 12 7.61 -25.22 -74.85
N ALA A 13 7.49 -24.05 -75.41
CA ALA A 13 7.34 -23.89 -76.87
C ALA A 13 8.27 -22.77 -77.31
N GLU A 14 9.18 -23.16 -78.19
CA GLU A 14 10.12 -22.40 -78.99
C GLU A 14 9.42 -21.30 -79.81
N GLY A 15 10.17 -20.26 -80.06
CA GLY A 15 9.76 -19.61 -81.29
C GLY A 15 10.09 -18.14 -81.43
N THR A 16 11.02 -17.93 -82.24
CA THR A 16 11.19 -16.86 -83.28
C THR A 16 11.38 -15.43 -82.84
N TRP A 17 12.60 -15.00 -83.14
CA TRP A 17 13.07 -13.64 -83.18
C TRP A 17 12.38 -12.84 -84.22
N THR A 18 11.68 -11.75 -83.88
CA THR A 18 11.29 -10.71 -84.85
C THR A 18 11.55 -9.31 -84.29
N LYS A 19 12.32 -8.57 -85.00
CA LYS A 19 12.65 -7.15 -85.13
C LYS A 19 12.27 -6.12 -84.02
N PRO A 20 13.17 -5.15 -83.68
CA PRO A 20 12.91 -4.11 -82.70
C PRO A 20 11.93 -3.06 -83.22
N GLY A 21 10.71 -3.13 -82.80
CA GLY A 21 9.68 -2.15 -83.13
C GLY A 21 8.86 -1.82 -81.85
N ARG A 22 8.93 -0.55 -81.45
CA ARG A 22 8.10 0.08 -80.45
C ARG A 22 8.18 -0.57 -79.05
N VAL A 23 8.84 0.09 -78.14
CA VAL A 23 8.62 -0.10 -76.70
C VAL A 23 7.20 0.31 -76.38
N VAL A 24 6.25 -0.61 -76.61
CA VAL A 24 4.96 -0.57 -75.96
C VAL A 24 5.25 -0.89 -74.50
N ARG A 25 5.28 0.14 -73.67
CA ARG A 25 5.19 -0.09 -72.20
C ARG A 25 3.99 -0.98 -72.00
N PRO A 26 4.14 -2.22 -71.52
CA PRO A 26 2.97 -3.05 -71.19
C PRO A 26 2.23 -2.27 -70.09
N THR A 27 1.07 -1.72 -70.44
CA THR A 27 0.07 -1.36 -69.50
C THR A 27 -0.33 -2.70 -68.86
N VAL A 28 0.35 -3.06 -67.73
CA VAL A 28 0.02 -4.22 -66.93
C VAL A 28 -1.42 -3.99 -66.46
N ARG A 29 -2.40 -4.55 -67.23
CA ARG A 29 -3.78 -4.65 -66.72
C ARG A 29 -3.68 -5.53 -65.49
N LEU A 30 -3.69 -4.89 -64.30
CA LEU A 30 -3.77 -5.58 -63.03
C LEU A 30 -4.98 -6.50 -63.10
N ASP A 31 -4.79 -7.79 -62.85
CA ASP A 31 -5.87 -8.74 -62.68
C ASP A 31 -6.88 -8.16 -61.69
N ALA A 32 -8.16 -8.39 -61.87
CA ALA A 32 -9.21 -7.84 -60.98
C ALA A 32 -8.93 -8.16 -59.52
N ARG A 33 -8.26 -9.29 -59.24
CA ARG A 33 -7.81 -9.68 -57.92
C ARG A 33 -6.67 -8.80 -57.38
N ASP A 34 -5.74 -8.44 -58.23
CA ASP A 34 -4.62 -7.56 -57.86
C ASP A 34 -5.07 -6.12 -57.62
N SER A 35 -6.09 -5.65 -58.39
CA SER A 35 -6.73 -4.36 -58.16
C SER A 35 -7.41 -4.32 -56.77
N ARG A 36 -8.21 -5.36 -56.43
CA ARG A 36 -8.85 -5.49 -55.10
C ARG A 36 -7.81 -5.56 -53.96
N ARG A 37 -6.73 -6.33 -54.14
CA ARG A 37 -5.61 -6.39 -53.19
C ARG A 37 -4.95 -5.03 -52.97
N ARG A 38 -4.76 -4.26 -54.04
CA ARG A 38 -4.19 -2.92 -53.95
C ARG A 38 -5.08 -1.99 -53.13
N THR A 39 -6.38 -1.98 -53.42
CA THR A 39 -7.36 -1.16 -52.68
C THR A 39 -7.41 -1.53 -51.20
N ALA A 40 -7.52 -2.82 -50.89
CA ALA A 40 -7.51 -3.31 -49.49
C ALA A 40 -6.21 -2.96 -48.77
N ALA A 41 -5.06 -3.17 -49.43
CA ALA A 41 -3.75 -2.86 -48.81
C ALA A 41 -3.56 -1.36 -48.60
N LEU A 42 -4.03 -0.49 -49.48
CA LEU A 42 -3.99 0.97 -49.29
C LEU A 42 -4.89 1.41 -48.13
N ALA A 43 -6.13 0.89 -48.07
CA ALA A 43 -7.07 1.21 -47.01
C ALA A 43 -6.51 0.78 -45.62
N MET A 44 -5.98 -0.44 -45.56
CA MET A 44 -5.40 -0.96 -44.30
C MET A 44 -4.09 -0.29 -43.95
N LEU A 45 -3.26 0.12 -44.92
CA LEU A 45 -2.06 0.91 -44.64
C LEU A 45 -2.43 2.28 -44.08
N ALA A 46 -3.47 2.94 -44.67
CA ALA A 46 -3.96 4.22 -44.16
C ALA A 46 -4.53 4.08 -42.72
N ALA A 47 -5.37 3.06 -42.48
CA ALA A 47 -5.97 2.82 -41.19
C ALA A 47 -4.91 2.53 -40.09
N THR A 48 -3.95 1.64 -40.39
CA THR A 48 -2.87 1.32 -39.45
C THR A 48 -1.91 2.48 -39.27
N GLY A 49 -1.62 3.26 -40.31
CA GLY A 49 -0.78 4.45 -40.21
C GLY A 49 -1.42 5.55 -39.37
N LEU A 50 -2.71 5.80 -39.59
CA LEU A 50 -3.48 6.76 -38.80
C LEU A 50 -3.55 6.33 -37.33
N TYR A 51 -3.82 5.04 -37.06
CA TYR A 51 -3.81 4.51 -35.70
C TYR A 51 -2.46 4.76 -35.02
N LEU A 52 -1.34 4.40 -35.65
CA LEU A 52 0.00 4.60 -35.10
C LEU A 52 0.34 6.08 -34.88
N LEU A 53 -0.14 6.96 -35.76
CA LEU A 53 0.05 8.41 -35.65
C LEU A 53 -0.55 8.96 -34.33
N PHE A 54 -1.63 8.38 -33.84
CA PHE A 54 -2.29 8.77 -32.59
C PHE A 54 -1.84 7.94 -31.40
N GLU A 55 -1.62 6.64 -31.57
CA GLU A 55 -1.25 5.72 -30.49
C GLU A 55 0.13 6.01 -29.91
N VAL A 56 1.13 6.37 -30.73
CA VAL A 56 2.48 6.68 -30.25
C VAL A 56 2.49 7.90 -29.30
N PRO A 57 1.85 9.03 -29.63
CA PRO A 57 1.68 10.14 -28.71
C PRO A 57 0.89 9.77 -27.44
N PHE A 58 -0.17 8.97 -27.59
CA PHE A 58 -0.96 8.50 -26.44
C PHE A 58 -0.10 7.66 -25.49
N GLY A 59 0.63 6.67 -26.01
CA GLY A 59 1.56 5.87 -25.20
C GLY A 59 2.61 6.73 -24.48
N SER A 60 3.06 7.84 -25.10
CA SER A 60 3.93 8.82 -24.47
C SER A 60 3.25 9.54 -23.28
N LEU A 61 1.97 9.91 -23.41
CA LEU A 61 1.21 10.52 -22.29
C LEU A 61 0.98 9.52 -21.15
N VAL A 62 0.73 8.24 -21.47
CA VAL A 62 0.61 7.18 -20.46
C VAL A 62 1.91 7.06 -19.65
N LEU A 63 3.07 7.11 -20.33
CA LEU A 63 4.37 7.09 -19.64
C LEU A 63 4.57 8.29 -18.70
N ASP A 64 4.09 9.48 -19.08
CA ASP A 64 4.12 10.67 -18.22
C ASP A 64 3.33 10.44 -16.93
N VAL A 65 2.15 9.82 -17.06
CA VAL A 65 1.29 9.53 -15.91
C VAL A 65 1.88 8.44 -15.01
N VAL A 66 2.51 7.42 -15.57
CA VAL A 66 3.21 6.38 -14.76
C VAL A 66 4.31 7.01 -13.90
N GLY A 67 5.03 8.01 -14.42
CA GLY A 67 6.11 8.71 -13.71
C GLY A 67 5.67 9.92 -12.86
N SER A 68 4.40 10.35 -12.92
CA SER A 68 3.93 11.61 -12.31
C SER A 68 2.95 11.42 -11.16
N SER A 69 2.66 12.50 -10.42
CA SER A 69 1.57 12.58 -9.44
C SER A 69 0.25 12.98 -10.12
N ALA A 70 -0.21 12.17 -11.10
CA ALA A 70 -1.44 12.44 -11.82
C ALA A 70 -2.66 12.46 -10.88
N SER A 71 -3.56 13.41 -11.11
CA SER A 71 -4.83 13.49 -10.40
C SER A 71 -5.78 12.35 -10.82
N SER A 72 -6.75 12.01 -9.98
CA SER A 72 -7.79 11.02 -10.31
C SER A 72 -8.49 11.34 -11.63
N ALA A 73 -8.76 12.62 -11.90
CA ALA A 73 -9.38 13.07 -13.14
C ALA A 73 -8.49 12.85 -14.38
N GLU A 74 -7.17 13.00 -14.25
CA GLU A 74 -6.24 12.71 -15.35
C GLU A 74 -6.18 11.22 -15.65
N ILE A 75 -6.21 10.38 -14.62
CA ILE A 75 -6.22 8.91 -14.76
C ILE A 75 -7.52 8.45 -15.41
N GLU A 76 -8.67 9.00 -15.03
CA GLU A 76 -9.97 8.69 -15.64
C GLU A 76 -10.00 9.04 -17.13
N ARG A 77 -9.47 10.23 -17.49
CA ARG A 77 -9.34 10.65 -18.90
C ARG A 77 -8.44 9.72 -19.70
N LEU A 78 -7.33 9.34 -19.11
CA LEU A 78 -6.38 8.41 -19.72
C LEU A 78 -7.01 7.03 -19.91
N GLU A 79 -7.75 6.54 -18.93
CA GLU A 79 -8.47 5.27 -19.01
C GLU A 79 -9.52 5.30 -20.11
N TRP A 80 -10.35 6.35 -20.17
CA TRP A 80 -11.37 6.50 -21.20
C TRP A 80 -10.76 6.51 -22.61
N THR A 81 -9.71 7.31 -22.80
CA THR A 81 -9.00 7.40 -24.08
C THR A 81 -8.33 6.08 -24.45
N GLY A 82 -7.68 5.41 -23.49
CA GLY A 82 -7.04 4.10 -23.69
C GLY A 82 -8.03 3.01 -24.12
N ARG A 83 -9.25 3.04 -23.56
CA ARG A 83 -10.34 2.13 -23.98
C ARG A 83 -10.73 2.34 -25.44
N ILE A 84 -10.80 3.60 -25.91
CA ILE A 84 -11.07 3.92 -27.32
C ILE A 84 -9.94 3.42 -28.20
N PHE A 85 -8.67 3.67 -27.88
CA PHE A 85 -7.53 3.19 -28.66
C PHE A 85 -7.48 1.67 -28.73
N THR A 86 -7.73 0.99 -27.62
CA THR A 86 -7.84 -0.48 -27.59
C THR A 86 -8.96 -0.96 -28.52
N ALA A 87 -10.12 -0.31 -28.51
CA ALA A 87 -11.24 -0.64 -29.37
C ALA A 87 -10.92 -0.41 -30.86
N LEU A 88 -10.21 0.69 -31.18
CA LEU A 88 -9.74 0.97 -32.55
C LEU A 88 -8.71 -0.06 -33.02
N ALA A 89 -7.80 -0.48 -32.13
CA ALA A 89 -6.84 -1.53 -32.43
C ALA A 89 -7.55 -2.84 -32.84
N VAL A 90 -8.53 -3.27 -32.03
CA VAL A 90 -9.33 -4.47 -32.32
C VAL A 90 -10.12 -4.28 -33.60
N LEU A 91 -10.75 -3.12 -33.83
CA LEU A 91 -11.50 -2.81 -35.05
C LEU A 91 -10.64 -2.98 -36.31
N ILE A 92 -9.40 -2.45 -36.31
CA ILE A 92 -8.48 -2.59 -37.45
C ILE A 92 -8.10 -4.07 -37.67
N VAL A 93 -8.07 -4.90 -36.64
CA VAL A 93 -7.90 -6.35 -36.79
C VAL A 93 -9.09 -6.95 -37.51
N VAL A 94 -10.33 -6.62 -37.10
CA VAL A 94 -11.58 -7.08 -37.71
C VAL A 94 -11.69 -6.58 -39.16
N TRP A 95 -11.32 -5.33 -39.42
CA TRP A 95 -11.31 -4.79 -40.80
C TRP A 95 -10.38 -5.58 -41.71
N GLY A 96 -9.24 -6.06 -41.23
CA GLY A 96 -8.34 -6.92 -42.00
C GLY A 96 -9.06 -8.17 -42.53
N THR A 97 -9.84 -8.85 -41.69
CA THR A 97 -10.59 -10.06 -42.11
C THR A 97 -11.73 -9.74 -43.10
N LEU A 98 -12.36 -8.57 -42.95
CA LEU A 98 -13.40 -8.14 -43.91
C LEU A 98 -12.80 -7.78 -45.28
N PHE A 99 -11.62 -7.15 -45.31
CA PHE A 99 -10.91 -6.89 -46.56
C PHE A 99 -10.38 -8.16 -47.23
N ASP A 100 -10.01 -9.20 -46.47
CA ASP A 100 -9.63 -10.50 -47.05
C ASP A 100 -10.81 -11.10 -47.86
N ARG A 101 -12.05 -11.03 -47.34
CA ARG A 101 -13.27 -11.45 -48.08
C ARG A 101 -13.49 -10.65 -49.36
N TYR A 102 -13.19 -9.35 -49.35
CA TYR A 102 -13.25 -8.50 -50.54
C TYR A 102 -12.21 -8.91 -51.60
N VAL A 103 -10.98 -9.18 -51.17
CA VAL A 103 -9.88 -9.61 -52.03
C VAL A 103 -10.18 -10.97 -52.65
N GLU A 104 -10.80 -11.88 -51.92
CA GLU A 104 -11.22 -13.21 -52.41
C GLU A 104 -12.43 -13.15 -53.34
N GLY A 105 -13.11 -11.99 -53.46
CA GLY A 105 -14.26 -11.81 -54.31
C GLY A 105 -15.59 -12.31 -53.73
N VAL A 106 -15.59 -12.67 -52.42
CA VAL A 106 -16.80 -13.09 -51.70
C VAL A 106 -17.74 -11.91 -51.45
N ALA A 107 -17.19 -10.70 -51.29
CA ALA A 107 -17.94 -9.46 -51.11
C ALA A 107 -17.57 -8.42 -52.18
N ASP A 108 -18.51 -7.60 -52.59
CA ASP A 108 -18.25 -6.40 -53.39
C ASP A 108 -17.82 -5.22 -52.47
N MET A 109 -17.36 -4.13 -53.09
CA MET A 109 -16.87 -2.96 -52.35
C MET A 109 -17.95 -2.32 -51.47
N ARG A 110 -19.21 -2.25 -51.98
CA ARG A 110 -20.31 -1.65 -51.23
C ARG A 110 -20.65 -2.45 -49.98
N ARG A 111 -20.75 -3.78 -50.10
CA ARG A 111 -20.98 -4.67 -48.96
C ARG A 111 -19.83 -4.60 -47.95
N THR A 112 -18.60 -4.55 -48.46
CA THR A 112 -17.41 -4.40 -47.59
C THR A 112 -17.46 -3.10 -46.79
N VAL A 113 -17.75 -1.96 -47.43
CA VAL A 113 -17.87 -0.66 -46.72
C VAL A 113 -18.99 -0.69 -45.68
N ILE A 114 -20.15 -1.26 -46.03
CA ILE A 114 -21.23 -1.43 -45.03
C ILE A 114 -20.79 -2.31 -43.88
N SER A 115 -20.13 -3.43 -44.15
CA SER A 115 -19.63 -4.33 -43.10
C SER A 115 -18.57 -3.68 -42.21
N LEU A 116 -17.70 -2.83 -42.78
CA LEU A 116 -16.72 -2.05 -42.02
C LEU A 116 -17.39 -1.03 -41.08
N ALA A 117 -18.44 -0.35 -41.59
CA ALA A 117 -19.22 0.59 -40.78
C ALA A 117 -19.98 -0.12 -39.66
N VAL A 118 -20.65 -1.24 -39.96
CA VAL A 118 -21.34 -2.07 -38.96
C VAL A 118 -20.34 -2.59 -37.93
N ALA A 119 -19.18 -3.08 -38.37
CA ALA A 119 -18.13 -3.51 -37.46
C ALA A 119 -17.66 -2.38 -36.52
N ALA A 120 -17.52 -1.15 -37.04
CA ALA A 120 -17.13 0.00 -36.21
C ALA A 120 -18.19 0.30 -35.13
N VAL A 121 -19.47 0.32 -35.50
CA VAL A 121 -20.58 0.57 -34.56
C VAL A 121 -20.71 -0.52 -33.50
N LEU A 122 -20.37 -1.77 -33.83
CA LEU A 122 -20.48 -2.89 -32.88
C LEU A 122 -19.20 -3.08 -32.05
N VAL A 123 -18.03 -3.11 -32.69
CA VAL A 123 -16.77 -3.47 -32.04
C VAL A 123 -16.32 -2.37 -31.05
N VAL A 124 -16.45 -1.10 -31.45
CA VAL A 124 -15.94 0.00 -30.59
C VAL A 124 -16.67 0.05 -29.26
N PRO A 125 -18.01 0.08 -29.18
CA PRO A 125 -18.71 0.09 -27.90
C PRO A 125 -18.49 -1.21 -27.09
N VAL A 126 -18.51 -2.36 -27.77
CA VAL A 126 -18.34 -3.67 -27.10
C VAL A 126 -16.97 -3.78 -26.46
N VAL A 127 -15.90 -3.46 -27.19
CA VAL A 127 -14.53 -3.54 -26.64
C VAL A 127 -14.31 -2.47 -25.58
N HIS A 128 -14.78 -1.24 -25.81
CA HIS A 128 -14.71 -0.17 -24.81
C HIS A 128 -15.35 -0.60 -23.49
N GLN A 129 -16.55 -1.20 -23.56
CA GLN A 129 -17.28 -1.65 -22.39
C GLN A 129 -16.64 -2.89 -21.74
N ALA A 130 -16.14 -3.83 -22.56
CA ALA A 130 -15.45 -5.03 -22.05
C ALA A 130 -14.18 -4.67 -21.27
N VAL A 131 -13.39 -3.71 -21.77
CA VAL A 131 -12.20 -3.22 -21.03
C VAL A 131 -12.60 -2.54 -19.72
N TRP A 132 -13.65 -1.72 -19.73
CA TRP A 132 -14.17 -1.09 -18.52
C TRP A 132 -14.62 -2.12 -17.48
N TYR A 133 -15.43 -3.11 -17.89
CA TYR A 133 -15.85 -4.20 -16.99
C TYR A 133 -14.67 -5.02 -16.48
N GLY A 134 -13.65 -5.25 -17.32
CA GLY A 134 -12.44 -5.95 -16.91
C GLY A 134 -11.66 -5.20 -15.81
N VAL A 135 -11.46 -3.90 -15.99
CA VAL A 135 -10.81 -3.05 -14.97
C VAL A 135 -11.64 -3.00 -13.69
N GLU A 136 -12.96 -2.78 -13.82
CA GLU A 136 -13.85 -2.70 -12.66
C GLU A 136 -13.92 -4.01 -11.89
N ALA A 137 -14.00 -5.15 -12.57
CA ALA A 137 -13.98 -6.46 -11.96
C ALA A 137 -12.67 -6.72 -11.19
N PHE A 138 -11.53 -6.28 -11.76
CA PHE A 138 -10.25 -6.40 -11.11
C PHE A 138 -10.15 -5.51 -9.86
N VAL A 139 -10.60 -4.26 -9.96
CA VAL A 139 -10.66 -3.33 -8.81
C VAL A 139 -11.61 -3.85 -7.73
N ALA A 140 -12.77 -4.36 -8.11
CA ALA A 140 -13.75 -4.93 -7.18
C ALA A 140 -13.20 -6.18 -6.45
N SER A 141 -12.40 -7.00 -7.14
CA SER A 141 -11.76 -8.19 -6.57
C SER A 141 -10.56 -7.88 -5.67
N SER A 142 -10.10 -6.63 -5.62
CA SER A 142 -8.95 -6.25 -4.79
C SER A 142 -9.25 -6.38 -3.30
N SER A 143 -8.30 -6.95 -2.56
CA SER A 143 -8.44 -7.08 -1.10
C SER A 143 -8.30 -5.72 -0.41
N PRO A 144 -8.91 -5.53 0.77
CA PRO A 144 -8.72 -4.31 1.57
C PRO A 144 -7.25 -4.00 1.84
N ALA A 145 -6.43 -5.02 2.08
CA ALA A 145 -4.99 -4.87 2.27
C ALA A 145 -4.26 -4.38 1.01
N ALA A 146 -4.69 -4.79 -0.19
CA ALA A 146 -4.13 -4.29 -1.44
C ALA A 146 -4.50 -2.82 -1.67
N ARG A 147 -5.73 -2.44 -1.36
CA ARG A 147 -6.21 -1.04 -1.41
C ARG A 147 -5.45 -0.15 -0.43
N GLN A 148 -5.24 -0.61 0.79
CA GLN A 148 -4.44 0.07 1.79
C GLN A 148 -3.00 0.28 1.30
N ARG A 149 -2.35 -0.75 0.75
CA ARG A 149 -0.98 -0.63 0.20
C ARG A 149 -0.90 0.41 -0.92
N ALA A 150 -1.86 0.40 -1.83
CA ALA A 150 -1.93 1.39 -2.90
C ALA A 150 -2.08 2.81 -2.34
N ALA A 151 -2.95 3.01 -1.34
CA ALA A 151 -3.16 4.29 -0.68
C ALA A 151 -1.88 4.76 0.04
N ASN A 152 -1.21 3.89 0.77
CA ASN A 152 0.05 4.20 1.45
C ASN A 152 1.17 4.53 0.48
N ALA A 153 1.31 3.78 -0.62
CA ALA A 153 2.31 4.06 -1.64
C ALA A 153 2.07 5.43 -2.31
N GLN A 154 0.83 5.75 -2.60
CA GLN A 154 0.47 7.04 -3.19
C GLN A 154 0.66 8.20 -2.20
N LEU A 155 0.28 8.01 -0.94
CA LEU A 155 0.49 9.01 0.12
C LEU A 155 1.98 9.31 0.29
N LEU A 156 2.80 8.28 0.49
CA LEU A 156 4.26 8.41 0.62
C LEU A 156 4.87 9.10 -0.60
N ARG A 157 4.46 8.72 -1.80
CA ARG A 157 4.92 9.37 -3.02
C ARG A 157 4.58 10.84 -3.05
N THR A 158 3.33 11.20 -2.74
CA THR A 158 2.87 12.59 -2.74
C THR A 158 3.61 13.42 -1.70
N GLU A 159 3.83 12.90 -0.50
CA GLU A 159 4.54 13.60 0.56
C GLU A 159 6.03 13.76 0.26
N LEU A 160 6.72 12.68 -0.15
CA LEU A 160 8.17 12.68 -0.38
C LEU A 160 8.59 13.49 -1.61
N PHE A 161 7.75 13.51 -2.66
CA PHE A 161 8.09 14.19 -3.92
C PHE A 161 7.29 15.49 -4.13
N SER A 162 6.74 16.05 -3.05
CA SER A 162 6.15 17.39 -3.05
C SER A 162 7.24 18.49 -3.10
N ALA A 163 6.83 19.73 -3.34
CA ALA A 163 7.74 20.89 -3.30
C ALA A 163 8.42 21.07 -1.93
N LYS A 164 7.80 20.55 -0.85
CA LYS A 164 8.36 20.50 0.50
C LYS A 164 8.26 19.07 1.00
N PRO A 165 9.29 18.22 0.73
CA PRO A 165 9.27 16.82 1.08
C PRO A 165 8.99 16.61 2.57
N ARG A 166 8.08 15.69 2.86
CA ARG A 166 7.71 15.34 4.25
C ARG A 166 7.50 13.83 4.37
N ILE A 167 7.60 13.35 5.60
CA ILE A 167 7.20 12.01 5.99
C ILE A 167 6.55 12.09 7.37
N ALA A 168 5.32 11.63 7.50
CA ALA A 168 4.52 11.78 8.72
C ALA A 168 4.47 13.25 9.23
N GLY A 169 4.36 14.20 8.31
CA GLY A 169 4.38 15.62 8.62
C GLY A 169 5.76 16.21 8.96
N LEU A 170 6.81 15.39 9.07
CA LEU A 170 8.17 15.81 9.35
C LEU A 170 8.91 16.14 8.07
N PRO A 171 9.70 17.23 7.99
CA PRO A 171 10.46 17.60 6.79
C PRO A 171 11.55 16.56 6.49
N VAL A 172 11.80 16.33 5.20
CA VAL A 172 12.81 15.40 4.71
C VAL A 172 13.85 16.15 3.89
N ASP A 173 15.13 15.84 4.12
CA ASP A 173 16.22 16.37 3.31
C ASP A 173 16.09 15.89 1.85
N PRO A 174 15.94 16.80 0.86
CA PRO A 174 15.88 16.44 -0.55
C PRO A 174 17.09 15.64 -1.04
N GLY A 175 18.26 15.81 -0.44
CA GLY A 175 19.47 15.05 -0.75
C GLY A 175 19.31 13.55 -0.51
N VAL A 176 18.54 13.16 0.50
CA VAL A 176 18.24 11.75 0.79
C VAL A 176 17.37 11.15 -0.33
N LEU A 177 16.42 11.91 -0.87
CA LEU A 177 15.52 11.47 -1.92
C LEU A 177 16.19 11.32 -3.29
N SER A 178 17.42 11.83 -3.44
CA SER A 178 18.20 11.64 -4.66
C SER A 178 18.78 10.23 -4.81
N ARG A 179 18.71 9.39 -3.76
CA ARG A 179 19.20 8.02 -3.78
C ARG A 179 18.39 7.12 -4.74
N PRO A 180 19.04 6.10 -5.34
CA PRO A 180 18.40 5.24 -6.34
C PRO A 180 17.12 4.56 -5.86
N GLU A 181 17.06 4.09 -4.61
CA GLU A 181 15.89 3.42 -4.03
C GLU A 181 14.65 4.31 -3.99
N TRP A 182 14.81 5.60 -3.65
CA TRP A 182 13.69 6.54 -3.62
C TRP A 182 13.21 6.92 -5.02
N LYS A 183 14.13 7.05 -5.98
CA LYS A 183 13.78 7.24 -7.39
C LYS A 183 13.05 6.04 -7.96
N ALA A 184 13.50 4.83 -7.63
CA ALA A 184 12.82 3.59 -8.01
C ALA A 184 11.41 3.52 -7.38
N PHE A 185 11.27 3.89 -6.10
CA PHE A 185 9.96 3.98 -5.46
C PHE A 185 9.04 4.98 -6.16
N ALA A 186 9.50 6.18 -6.48
CA ALA A 186 8.70 7.18 -7.18
C ALA A 186 8.15 6.67 -8.51
N ALA A 187 8.99 5.99 -9.29
CA ALA A 187 8.63 5.41 -10.59
C ALA A 187 7.68 4.19 -10.44
N ALA A 188 7.89 3.37 -9.41
CA ALA A 188 7.16 2.12 -9.22
C ALA A 188 5.92 2.25 -8.32
N ALA A 189 5.73 3.37 -7.62
CA ALA A 189 4.62 3.55 -6.67
C ALA A 189 3.23 3.18 -7.23
N PRO A 190 2.88 3.49 -8.50
CA PRO A 190 1.61 3.07 -9.08
C PRO A 190 1.44 1.54 -9.16
N MET A 191 2.55 0.80 -9.25
CA MET A 191 2.55 -0.67 -9.36
C MET A 191 2.54 -1.38 -8.00
N VAL A 192 2.96 -0.71 -6.95
CA VAL A 192 3.09 -1.29 -5.60
C VAL A 192 1.74 -1.72 -5.03
N GLY A 193 0.64 -1.06 -5.41
CA GLY A 193 -0.72 -1.48 -5.05
C GLY A 193 -1.10 -2.88 -5.58
N ILE A 194 -0.46 -3.32 -6.68
CA ILE A 194 -0.68 -4.64 -7.29
C ILE A 194 0.27 -5.66 -6.66
N ALA A 195 1.46 -5.23 -6.25
CA ALA A 195 2.47 -6.08 -5.63
C ALA A 195 2.09 -6.47 -4.19
N GLU A 196 2.59 -7.61 -3.74
CA GLU A 196 2.41 -8.08 -2.38
C GLU A 196 3.20 -7.25 -1.33
N PRO A 197 2.90 -7.40 -0.01
CA PRO A 197 3.48 -6.59 1.08
C PRO A 197 5.01 -6.52 1.11
N ARG A 198 5.69 -7.51 0.56
CA ARG A 198 7.16 -7.60 0.58
C ARG A 198 7.86 -6.45 -0.13
N ALA A 199 7.26 -5.90 -1.17
CA ALA A 199 7.83 -4.77 -1.90
C ALA A 199 7.95 -3.51 -1.02
N LEU A 200 6.94 -3.23 -0.19
CA LEU A 200 7.03 -2.15 0.81
C LEU A 200 7.95 -2.52 1.97
N ALA A 201 8.01 -3.80 2.34
CA ALA A 201 8.89 -4.27 3.40
C ALA A 201 10.38 -4.12 3.04
N SER A 202 10.76 -4.31 1.76
CA SER A 202 12.15 -4.08 1.30
C SER A 202 12.55 -2.60 1.33
N LEU A 203 11.59 -1.68 1.22
CA LEU A 203 11.81 -0.25 1.42
C LEU A 203 11.83 0.13 2.90
N ALA A 204 11.28 -0.71 3.78
CA ALA A 204 11.13 -0.42 5.19
C ALA A 204 12.43 -0.03 5.91
N PRO A 205 13.61 -0.64 5.67
CA PRO A 205 14.84 -0.21 6.33
C PRO A 205 15.20 1.25 6.02
N SER A 206 15.15 1.67 4.76
CA SER A 206 15.44 3.06 4.36
C SER A 206 14.38 4.03 4.87
N PHE A 207 13.11 3.63 4.82
CA PHE A 207 11.99 4.38 5.37
C PHE A 207 12.13 4.53 6.90
N GLN A 208 12.42 3.44 7.61
CA GLN A 208 12.59 3.46 9.05
C GLN A 208 13.79 4.30 9.46
N ALA A 209 14.91 4.22 8.74
CA ALA A 209 16.09 5.05 9.00
C ALA A 209 15.79 6.55 8.79
N LEU A 210 15.08 6.90 7.73
CA LEU A 210 14.67 8.28 7.46
C LEU A 210 13.71 8.80 8.55
N LEU A 211 12.69 8.01 8.88
CA LEU A 211 11.73 8.36 9.91
C LEU A 211 12.39 8.52 11.28
N ARG A 212 13.29 7.58 11.63
CA ARG A 212 14.07 7.64 12.87
C ARG A 212 14.88 8.93 12.96
N ARG A 213 15.65 9.25 11.92
CA ARG A 213 16.43 10.49 11.88
C ARG A 213 15.55 11.71 12.12
N ASN A 214 14.41 11.81 11.45
CA ASN A 214 13.49 12.93 11.61
C ASN A 214 12.87 12.99 13.01
N VAL A 215 12.59 11.84 13.63
CA VAL A 215 12.12 11.76 15.02
C VAL A 215 13.22 12.24 15.97
N GLU A 216 14.46 11.77 15.80
CA GLU A 216 15.60 12.19 16.61
C GLU A 216 15.86 13.70 16.50
N GLU A 217 15.84 14.26 15.29
CA GLU A 217 15.94 15.71 15.05
C GLU A 217 14.83 16.50 15.75
N ARG A 218 13.59 16.00 15.71
CA ARG A 218 12.44 16.63 16.39
C ARG A 218 12.54 16.56 17.92
N MET A 219 13.03 15.45 18.45
CA MET A 219 13.19 15.23 19.89
C MET A 219 14.40 15.98 20.47
N GLY A 220 15.29 16.51 19.61
CA GLY A 220 16.43 17.36 20.00
C GLY A 220 17.60 16.61 20.64
N GLY A 221 17.67 15.29 20.45
CA GLY A 221 18.70 14.44 21.04
C GLY A 221 18.46 14.09 22.52
N PRO A 222 19.35 13.25 23.14
CA PRO A 222 19.15 12.73 24.47
C PRO A 222 19.05 13.82 25.56
N GLU A 223 19.91 14.82 25.55
CA GLU A 223 19.96 15.87 26.57
C GLU A 223 18.76 16.82 26.53
N GLU A 224 18.32 17.17 25.31
CA GLU A 224 17.14 18.02 25.16
C GLU A 224 15.86 17.28 25.54
N PHE A 225 15.74 16.01 25.14
CA PHE A 225 14.63 15.14 25.54
C PHE A 225 14.61 14.94 27.07
N ARG A 226 15.78 14.74 27.70
CA ARG A 226 15.87 14.64 29.14
C ARG A 226 15.26 15.87 29.82
N ARG A 227 15.69 17.05 29.41
CA ARG A 227 15.24 18.31 30.00
C ARG A 227 13.75 18.62 29.74
N LYS A 228 13.28 18.36 28.53
CA LYS A 228 11.92 18.78 28.10
C LYS A 228 10.82 17.79 28.46
N GLU A 229 11.13 16.50 28.44
CA GLU A 229 10.12 15.44 28.59
C GLU A 229 10.35 14.57 29.81
N PHE A 230 11.59 14.12 30.03
CA PHE A 230 11.88 13.14 31.10
C PHE A 230 11.91 13.78 32.49
N GLU A 231 12.56 14.89 32.68
CA GLU A 231 12.62 15.59 34.01
C GLU A 231 11.23 16.05 34.47
N PRO A 232 10.37 16.62 33.61
CA PRO A 232 8.97 16.89 33.98
C PRO A 232 8.18 15.64 34.35
N ALA A 233 8.37 14.53 33.60
CA ALA A 233 7.75 13.24 33.92
C ALA A 233 8.23 12.69 35.27
N LEU A 234 9.53 12.82 35.57
CA LEU A 234 10.08 12.47 36.91
C LEU A 234 9.50 13.34 38.01
N ALA A 235 9.36 14.64 37.79
CA ALA A 235 8.75 15.55 38.77
C ALA A 235 7.30 15.15 39.06
N ASP A 236 6.52 14.76 38.05
CA ASP A 236 5.17 14.23 38.26
C ASP A 236 5.17 12.94 39.08
N LEU A 237 6.14 12.03 38.82
CA LEU A 237 6.29 10.79 39.59
C LEU A 237 6.74 11.04 41.02
N HIS A 238 7.60 12.02 41.29
CA HIS A 238 7.97 12.41 42.66
C HIS A 238 6.76 12.91 43.43
N LYS A 239 5.94 13.75 42.81
CA LYS A 239 4.66 14.19 43.37
C LYS A 239 3.72 13.03 43.68
N ALA A 240 3.64 12.05 42.75
CA ALA A 240 2.85 10.83 42.97
C ALA A 240 3.40 9.98 44.13
N TYR A 241 4.73 9.91 44.28
CA TYR A 241 5.37 9.22 45.39
C TYR A 241 5.12 9.91 46.73
N ASP A 242 5.16 11.24 46.77
CA ASP A 242 4.81 12.00 47.98
C ASP A 242 3.33 11.75 48.36
N GLY A 243 2.42 11.79 47.38
CA GLY A 243 1.01 11.42 47.58
C GLY A 243 0.82 9.98 48.07
N TYR A 244 1.60 9.02 47.56
CA TYR A 244 1.64 7.66 48.06
C TYR A 244 2.10 7.60 49.52
N ARG A 245 3.22 8.25 49.90
CA ARG A 245 3.73 8.30 51.28
C ARG A 245 2.73 8.90 52.24
N ASP A 246 2.09 10.01 51.86
CA ASP A 246 1.02 10.63 52.66
C ASP A 246 -0.17 9.69 52.81
N GLY A 247 -0.50 8.92 51.78
CA GLY A 247 -1.53 7.87 51.83
C GLY A 247 -1.17 6.75 52.80
N VAL A 248 0.08 6.26 52.76
CA VAL A 248 0.58 5.24 53.70
C VAL A 248 0.52 5.76 55.15
N LYS A 249 0.96 6.99 55.40
CA LYS A 249 0.91 7.63 56.72
C LYS A 249 -0.54 7.77 57.19
N ALA A 250 -1.41 8.36 56.39
CA ALA A 250 -2.82 8.55 56.76
C ALA A 250 -3.53 7.21 57.05
N ARG A 251 -3.19 6.15 56.30
CA ARG A 251 -3.68 4.79 56.57
C ARG A 251 -3.14 4.27 57.91
N ALA A 252 -1.84 4.43 58.17
CA ALA A 252 -1.24 3.99 59.42
C ALA A 252 -1.86 4.72 60.62
N ASP A 253 -2.05 6.03 60.53
CA ASP A 253 -2.69 6.86 61.58
C ASP A 253 -4.16 6.41 61.82
N ALA A 254 -4.91 6.16 60.73
CA ALA A 254 -6.30 5.66 60.84
C ALA A 254 -6.35 4.29 61.50
N LEU A 255 -5.49 3.35 61.11
CA LEU A 255 -5.43 2.02 61.73
C LEU A 255 -4.91 2.09 63.17
N GLY A 256 -4.00 2.98 63.48
CA GLY A 256 -3.51 3.24 64.85
C GLY A 256 -4.64 3.77 65.74
N SER A 257 -5.40 4.72 65.28
CA SER A 257 -6.58 5.24 66.03
C SER A 257 -7.66 4.18 66.24
N LEU A 258 -7.90 3.33 65.23
CA LEU A 258 -8.80 2.16 65.34
C LEU A 258 -8.26 1.12 66.34
N GLY A 259 -6.96 0.91 66.39
CA GLY A 259 -6.29 0.07 67.38
C GLY A 259 -6.55 0.54 68.81
N GLN A 260 -6.36 1.85 69.06
CA GLN A 260 -6.67 2.44 70.39
C GLN A 260 -8.16 2.34 70.74
N GLU A 261 -9.05 2.50 69.76
CA GLU A 261 -10.47 2.30 70.00
C GLU A 261 -10.82 0.83 70.26
N ALA A 262 -10.16 -0.10 69.55
CA ALA A 262 -10.32 -1.53 69.82
C ALA A 262 -9.86 -1.90 71.24
N ASP A 263 -8.77 -1.30 71.73
CA ASP A 263 -8.28 -1.50 73.09
C ASP A 263 -9.26 -0.96 74.16
N ARG A 264 -9.83 0.23 73.89
CA ARG A 264 -10.83 0.81 74.79
C ARG A 264 -12.13 -0.06 74.82
N ARG A 265 -12.59 -0.51 73.70
CA ARG A 265 -13.77 -1.38 73.57
C ARG A 265 -13.51 -2.75 74.16
N TRP A 266 -12.32 -3.31 73.97
CA TRP A 266 -11.94 -4.58 74.58
C TRP A 266 -11.92 -4.46 76.13
N LYS A 267 -11.32 -3.44 76.71
CA LYS A 267 -11.30 -3.20 78.15
C LYS A 267 -12.73 -3.13 78.69
N ALA A 268 -13.60 -2.35 78.10
CA ALA A 268 -14.98 -2.24 78.50
C ALA A 268 -15.75 -3.59 78.41
N TRP A 269 -15.47 -4.34 77.33
CA TRP A 269 -16.06 -5.67 77.10
C TRP A 269 -15.52 -6.70 78.09
N HIS A 270 -14.24 -6.68 78.36
CA HIS A 270 -13.59 -7.55 79.37
C HIS A 270 -14.12 -7.29 80.76
N ASP A 271 -14.20 -6.03 81.20
CA ASP A 271 -14.82 -5.63 82.44
C ASP A 271 -16.28 -6.06 82.56
N PHE A 272 -17.04 -6.02 81.48
CA PHE A 272 -18.40 -6.57 81.44
C PHE A 272 -18.39 -8.09 81.64
N MET A 273 -17.54 -8.83 80.93
CA MET A 273 -17.45 -10.29 81.07
C MET A 273 -17.07 -10.70 82.50
N LEU A 274 -16.14 -10.00 83.16
CA LEU A 274 -15.76 -10.26 84.53
C LEU A 274 -16.93 -10.07 85.51
N LYS A 275 -17.82 -9.11 85.25
CA LYS A 275 -19.05 -8.89 86.05
C LYS A 275 -20.10 -9.94 85.90
N VAL A 276 -20.21 -10.47 84.68
CA VAL A 276 -21.26 -11.48 84.33
C VAL A 276 -20.82 -12.90 84.71
N SER A 277 -19.50 -13.17 84.77
CA SER A 277 -18.93 -14.50 84.98
C SER A 277 -18.38 -14.72 86.43
N SER A 278 -18.94 -14.10 87.44
CA SER A 278 -18.52 -14.32 88.86
C SER A 278 -19.56 -15.27 89.54
N PRO A 279 -19.16 -16.49 89.96
CA PRO A 279 -17.81 -17.10 89.97
C PRO A 279 -17.47 -17.69 88.56
N PRO A 280 -16.22 -18.08 88.29
CA PRO A 280 -15.76 -18.52 87.00
C PRO A 280 -16.47 -19.83 86.59
N MET A 281 -17.59 -19.71 85.85
CA MET A 281 -18.23 -20.83 85.20
C MET A 281 -17.57 -21.10 83.86
N ALA A 282 -17.42 -22.39 83.53
CA ALA A 282 -17.02 -22.78 82.19
C ALA A 282 -18.12 -22.35 81.20
N PHE A 283 -17.81 -21.42 80.33
CA PHE A 283 -18.75 -20.97 79.28
C PHE A 283 -19.12 -22.12 78.36
N SER A 284 -20.40 -22.40 78.25
CA SER A 284 -20.92 -23.35 77.30
C SER A 284 -20.89 -22.78 75.87
N PRO A 285 -20.95 -23.61 74.83
CA PRO A 285 -21.08 -23.11 73.47
C PRO A 285 -22.31 -22.18 73.24
N ALA A 286 -23.37 -22.32 74.03
CA ALA A 286 -24.51 -21.42 74.03
C ALA A 286 -24.18 -20.04 74.55
N ASP A 287 -23.38 -19.97 75.62
CA ASP A 287 -22.92 -18.68 76.18
C ASP A 287 -22.04 -17.92 75.24
N VAL A 288 -21.16 -18.61 74.51
CA VAL A 288 -20.32 -18.00 73.47
C VAL A 288 -21.20 -17.41 72.36
N ARG A 289 -22.25 -18.11 71.91
CA ARG A 289 -23.22 -17.58 70.93
C ARG A 289 -23.94 -16.33 71.46
N ASN A 290 -24.39 -16.36 72.73
CA ASN A 290 -25.07 -15.24 73.37
C ASN A 290 -24.15 -14.00 73.48
N LEU A 291 -22.87 -14.21 73.81
CA LEU A 291 -21.87 -13.13 73.83
C LEU A 291 -21.66 -12.53 72.44
N ARG A 292 -21.57 -13.36 71.40
CA ARG A 292 -21.47 -12.86 70.02
C ARG A 292 -22.73 -12.08 69.63
N ALA A 293 -23.94 -12.60 69.94
CA ALA A 293 -25.18 -11.89 69.67
C ALA A 293 -25.22 -10.52 70.39
N LYS A 294 -24.75 -10.43 71.64
CA LYS A 294 -24.65 -9.17 72.34
C LYS A 294 -23.64 -8.18 71.71
N LEU A 295 -22.50 -8.67 71.27
CA LEU A 295 -21.55 -7.85 70.52
C LEU A 295 -22.13 -7.34 69.20
N ALA A 296 -22.90 -8.19 68.50
CA ALA A 296 -23.58 -7.79 67.29
C ALA A 296 -24.59 -6.64 67.51
N THR A 297 -25.34 -6.66 68.66
CA THR A 297 -26.22 -5.52 69.01
C THR A 297 -25.45 -4.24 69.36
N GLN A 298 -24.18 -4.36 69.70
CA GLN A 298 -23.26 -3.21 69.91
C GLN A 298 -22.50 -2.81 68.63
N GLY A 299 -22.88 -3.36 67.49
CA GLY A 299 -22.33 -3.03 66.20
C GLY A 299 -21.04 -3.80 65.84
N LEU A 300 -20.62 -4.81 66.68
CA LEU A 300 -19.45 -5.64 66.40
C LEU A 300 -19.87 -7.06 66.00
N ARG A 301 -19.77 -7.38 64.73
CA ARG A 301 -20.06 -8.73 64.21
C ARG A 301 -18.79 -9.59 64.26
N MET A 302 -18.87 -10.71 64.98
CA MET A 302 -17.85 -11.74 65.00
C MET A 302 -18.30 -12.98 64.22
N THR A 303 -17.38 -13.60 63.49
CA THR A 303 -17.58 -14.85 62.76
C THR A 303 -17.60 -16.04 63.71
N ASP A 304 -18.12 -17.21 63.28
CA ASP A 304 -18.29 -18.39 64.13
C ASP A 304 -17.00 -19.01 64.64
N ASP A 305 -15.89 -18.75 63.94
CA ASP A 305 -14.53 -19.14 64.30
C ASP A 305 -13.86 -18.18 65.31
N GLN A 306 -14.45 -17.00 65.57
CA GLN A 306 -13.89 -16.00 66.49
C GLN A 306 -14.49 -16.19 67.91
N ASP A 307 -13.60 -16.18 68.93
CA ASP A 307 -14.02 -16.27 70.31
C ASP A 307 -14.18 -14.86 70.94
N PRO A 308 -15.41 -14.46 71.37
CA PRO A 308 -15.64 -13.16 71.99
C PRO A 308 -14.91 -12.95 73.32
N ARG A 309 -14.31 -13.99 73.89
CA ARG A 309 -13.46 -13.96 75.09
C ARG A 309 -11.99 -13.77 74.80
N SER A 310 -11.58 -13.90 73.54
CA SER A 310 -10.20 -13.71 73.07
C SER A 310 -9.98 -12.24 72.67
N GLU A 311 -9.07 -11.59 73.34
CA GLU A 311 -8.64 -10.24 72.96
C GLU A 311 -8.22 -10.18 71.48
N ARG A 312 -7.47 -11.18 71.06
CA ARG A 312 -7.00 -11.29 69.70
C ARG A 312 -8.13 -11.31 68.67
N ASP A 313 -9.16 -12.12 68.92
CA ASP A 313 -10.28 -12.29 67.99
C ASP A 313 -11.21 -11.08 68.03
N PHE A 314 -11.42 -10.49 69.19
CA PHE A 314 -12.16 -9.24 69.36
C PHE A 314 -11.50 -8.10 68.58
N ARG A 315 -10.18 -7.90 68.76
CA ARG A 315 -9.41 -6.89 68.03
C ARG A 315 -9.47 -7.16 66.55
N ARG A 316 -9.37 -8.42 66.09
CA ARG A 316 -9.47 -8.80 64.69
C ARG A 316 -10.84 -8.41 64.12
N ALA A 317 -11.91 -8.62 64.83
CA ALA A 317 -13.25 -8.25 64.44
C ALA A 317 -13.42 -6.74 64.32
N VAL A 318 -12.94 -5.96 65.31
CA VAL A 318 -13.00 -4.49 65.26
C VAL A 318 -12.19 -3.94 64.11
N LEU A 319 -10.96 -4.43 63.91
CA LEU A 319 -10.07 -3.93 62.87
C LEU A 319 -10.51 -4.39 61.44
N GLY A 320 -11.12 -5.59 61.35
CA GLY A 320 -11.50 -6.16 60.06
C GLY A 320 -12.59 -5.37 59.33
N ASP A 321 -13.61 -4.90 60.03
CA ASP A 321 -14.70 -4.11 59.42
C ASP A 321 -14.39 -2.61 59.40
N ALA A 322 -13.82 -2.05 60.45
CA ALA A 322 -13.54 -0.63 60.56
C ALA A 322 -12.26 -0.22 59.77
N GLY A 323 -11.39 -1.17 59.43
CA GLY A 323 -10.19 -0.91 58.65
C GLY A 323 -10.45 -0.77 57.13
N LYS A 324 -11.54 -1.34 56.60
CA LYS A 324 -11.90 -1.32 55.17
C LYS A 324 -11.96 0.11 54.56
N PRO A 325 -12.56 1.12 55.25
CA PRO A 325 -12.56 2.48 54.73
C PRO A 325 -11.17 3.08 54.61
N ALA A 326 -10.24 2.78 55.52
CA ALA A 326 -8.87 3.26 55.45
C ALA A 326 -8.08 2.64 54.29
N GLU A 327 -8.29 1.36 54.01
CA GLU A 327 -7.74 0.68 52.83
C GLU A 327 -8.32 1.26 51.53
N ALA A 328 -9.63 1.42 51.46
CA ALA A 328 -10.30 2.00 50.31
C ALA A 328 -9.85 3.46 50.04
N ALA A 329 -9.65 4.25 51.08
CA ALA A 329 -9.14 5.61 50.99
C ALA A 329 -7.68 5.64 50.48
N PHE A 330 -6.85 4.71 50.94
CA PHE A 330 -5.49 4.54 50.43
C PHE A 330 -5.50 4.18 48.93
N ASP A 331 -6.25 3.16 48.54
CA ASP A 331 -6.34 2.71 47.14
C ASP A 331 -6.92 3.81 46.23
N ALA A 332 -7.86 4.63 46.71
CA ALA A 332 -8.37 5.78 46.00
C ALA A 332 -7.31 6.87 45.75
N ARG A 333 -6.51 7.19 46.77
CA ARG A 333 -5.38 8.14 46.63
C ARG A 333 -4.31 7.65 45.68
N VAL A 334 -3.98 6.35 45.73
CA VAL A 334 -3.02 5.75 44.80
C VAL A 334 -3.54 5.87 43.36
N ARG A 335 -4.82 5.56 43.11
CA ARG A 335 -5.44 5.73 41.78
C ARG A 335 -5.43 7.18 41.31
N GLU A 336 -5.75 8.12 42.19
CA GLU A 336 -5.70 9.55 41.85
C GLU A 336 -4.29 9.99 41.49
N ALA A 337 -3.27 9.61 42.30
CA ALA A 337 -1.87 9.96 42.08
C ALA A 337 -1.28 9.36 40.81
N LEU A 338 -1.67 8.12 40.46
CA LEU A 338 -1.14 7.43 39.26
C LEU A 338 -2.02 7.66 38.01
N GLY A 339 -3.27 8.09 38.17
CA GLY A 339 -4.20 8.23 37.03
C GLY A 339 -4.55 6.90 36.33
N ALA A 340 -4.37 5.77 37.03
CA ALA A 340 -4.60 4.42 36.49
C ALA A 340 -5.08 3.46 37.59
N ASP A 341 -5.82 2.44 37.21
CA ASP A 341 -6.21 1.34 38.10
C ASP A 341 -4.99 0.47 38.42
N GLY A 342 -4.62 0.42 39.68
CA GLY A 342 -3.50 -0.41 40.14
C GLY A 342 -3.43 -0.42 41.65
N THR A 343 -3.07 -1.56 42.22
CA THR A 343 -2.76 -1.69 43.66
C THR A 343 -1.27 -1.63 43.85
N LEU A 344 -0.82 -0.82 44.79
CA LEU A 344 0.57 -0.76 45.21
C LEU A 344 0.79 -1.49 46.56
N PRO A 345 1.95 -2.14 46.75
CA PRO A 345 2.38 -2.58 48.05
C PRO A 345 2.37 -1.41 49.05
N ARG A 346 2.13 -1.70 50.32
CA ARG A 346 2.00 -0.65 51.37
C ARG A 346 3.29 -0.39 52.12
N ASP A 347 4.36 -1.07 51.76
CA ASP A 347 5.68 -1.10 52.40
C ASP A 347 6.80 -0.58 51.51
N ILE A 348 6.46 0.24 50.49
CA ILE A 348 7.48 0.85 49.65
C ILE A 348 8.15 2.00 50.37
N ASP A 349 9.44 1.85 50.63
CA ASP A 349 10.27 2.74 51.44
C ASP A 349 11.12 3.73 50.64
N SER A 350 11.27 3.51 49.32
CA SER A 350 12.10 4.33 48.46
C SER A 350 11.47 4.65 47.14
N PHE A 351 11.82 5.80 46.55
CA PHE A 351 11.36 6.20 45.24
C PHE A 351 11.74 5.19 44.15
N ALA A 352 12.92 4.60 44.21
CA ALA A 352 13.36 3.59 43.25
C ALA A 352 12.46 2.34 43.27
N ARG A 353 12.08 1.86 44.47
CA ARG A 353 11.12 0.74 44.60
C ARG A 353 9.71 1.11 44.14
N PHE A 354 9.30 2.36 44.40
CA PHE A 354 8.03 2.88 43.90
C PHE A 354 8.03 2.95 42.38
N ALA A 355 9.06 3.55 41.78
CA ALA A 355 9.20 3.66 40.32
C ALA A 355 9.27 2.32 39.62
N ALA A 356 9.77 1.26 40.27
CA ALA A 356 9.84 -0.09 39.71
C ALA A 356 8.46 -0.82 39.65
N GLN A 357 7.44 -0.29 40.32
CA GLN A 357 6.11 -0.93 40.32
C GLN A 357 5.43 -0.83 38.92
N ALA A 358 4.75 -1.89 38.51
CA ALA A 358 4.13 -1.95 37.20
C ALA A 358 3.15 -0.78 36.90
N PRO A 359 2.25 -0.36 37.81
CA PRO A 359 1.38 0.80 37.56
C PRO A 359 2.17 2.11 37.41
N VAL A 360 3.28 2.27 38.13
CA VAL A 360 4.15 3.46 38.02
C VAL A 360 4.91 3.44 36.71
N GLN A 361 5.39 2.27 36.28
CA GLN A 361 6.02 2.08 34.97
C GLN A 361 5.05 2.36 33.83
N ALA A 362 3.78 1.99 33.95
CA ALA A 362 2.76 2.34 32.99
C ALA A 362 2.54 3.86 32.93
N ARG A 363 2.51 4.54 34.08
CA ARG A 363 2.37 6.00 34.18
C ARG A 363 3.52 6.73 33.50
N ILE A 364 4.79 6.36 33.79
CA ILE A 364 5.95 7.03 33.15
C ILE A 364 5.97 6.80 31.65
N ARG A 365 5.59 5.58 31.18
CA ARG A 365 5.47 5.31 29.74
C ARG A 365 4.41 6.19 29.09
N SER A 366 3.26 6.34 29.72
CA SER A 366 2.20 7.22 29.27
C SER A 366 2.65 8.67 29.18
N LEU A 367 3.36 9.18 30.19
CA LEU A 367 3.91 10.53 30.20
C LEU A 367 4.94 10.76 29.08
N LEU A 368 5.76 9.76 28.79
CA LEU A 368 6.76 9.81 27.71
C LEU A 368 6.19 9.42 26.33
N GLY A 369 4.86 9.19 26.22
CA GLY A 369 4.21 8.78 24.99
C GLY A 369 4.64 7.41 24.46
N MET A 370 5.12 6.53 25.34
CA MET A 370 5.51 5.16 25.01
C MET A 370 4.32 4.21 25.12
N ALA A 371 4.34 3.12 24.34
CA ALA A 371 3.35 2.05 24.47
C ALA A 371 3.54 1.24 25.77
N ASP A 372 2.47 0.60 26.24
CA ASP A 372 2.52 -0.33 27.36
C ASP A 372 3.38 -1.55 27.02
N GLY A 373 4.07 -2.08 28.05
CA GLY A 373 4.97 -3.22 27.93
C GLY A 373 6.42 -2.85 27.56
N GLY A 374 7.35 -3.75 27.82
CA GLY A 374 8.79 -3.58 27.58
C GLY A 374 9.63 -3.51 28.87
N ALA A 375 10.95 -3.32 28.74
CA ALA A 375 11.86 -3.25 29.87
C ALA A 375 11.52 -2.06 30.80
N PRO A 376 11.70 -2.17 32.13
CA PRO A 376 11.47 -1.07 33.03
C PRO A 376 12.30 0.16 32.65
N ILE A 377 11.68 1.34 32.75
CA ILE A 377 12.35 2.63 32.52
C ILE A 377 13.17 2.98 33.74
N PRO A 378 14.50 3.07 33.64
CA PRO A 378 15.34 3.45 34.77
C PRO A 378 15.19 4.94 35.06
N VAL A 379 14.76 5.28 36.27
CA VAL A 379 14.49 6.67 36.67
C VAL A 379 15.75 7.43 37.12
N ASP A 380 16.82 6.71 37.40
CA ASP A 380 18.12 7.21 37.87
C ASP A 380 19.22 7.12 36.80
N ALA A 381 18.86 6.74 35.55
CA ALA A 381 19.84 6.59 34.50
C ALA A 381 20.41 7.94 34.03
N GLU A 382 21.72 7.97 33.81
CA GLU A 382 22.46 9.13 33.31
C GLU A 382 23.32 8.76 32.09
N GLY A 383 23.67 9.76 31.25
CA GLY A 383 24.58 9.60 30.14
C GLY A 383 24.16 8.48 29.17
N ALA A 384 25.08 7.56 28.91
CA ALA A 384 24.85 6.44 27.99
C ALA A 384 23.76 5.47 28.47
N ALA A 385 23.57 5.31 29.80
CA ALA A 385 22.50 4.48 30.35
C ALA A 385 21.12 5.11 30.09
N PHE A 386 21.00 6.44 30.21
CA PHE A 386 19.81 7.19 29.88
C PHE A 386 19.50 7.07 28.38
N GLU A 387 20.50 7.30 27.53
CA GLU A 387 20.31 7.16 26.07
C GLU A 387 19.76 5.77 25.70
N LYS A 388 20.38 4.71 26.23
CA LYS A 388 19.99 3.33 25.91
C LYS A 388 18.66 2.92 26.55
N GLY A 389 18.43 3.31 27.83
CA GLY A 389 17.29 2.83 28.63
C GLY A 389 16.03 3.66 28.52
N VAL A 390 16.15 4.93 28.11
CA VAL A 390 15.03 5.88 28.08
C VAL A 390 14.86 6.50 26.70
N TYR A 391 15.88 7.20 26.21
CA TYR A 391 15.76 7.98 24.96
C TYR A 391 15.50 7.11 23.73
N ARG A 392 16.32 6.08 23.49
CA ARG A 392 16.13 5.18 22.33
C ARG A 392 14.79 4.46 22.34
N PRO A 393 14.31 3.89 23.48
CA PRO A 393 12.97 3.34 23.56
C PRO A 393 11.86 4.36 23.27
N ALA A 394 12.02 5.64 23.67
CA ALA A 394 11.08 6.71 23.34
C ALA A 394 11.07 7.01 21.84
N VAL A 395 12.25 7.15 21.22
CA VAL A 395 12.39 7.30 19.76
C VAL A 395 11.70 6.13 19.04
N ASP A 396 11.97 4.90 19.44
CA ASP A 396 11.38 3.70 18.85
C ASP A 396 9.85 3.66 19.02
N ALA A 397 9.32 4.17 20.13
CA ALA A 397 7.87 4.24 20.36
C ALA A 397 7.20 5.27 19.44
N VAL A 398 7.78 6.48 19.32
CA VAL A 398 7.29 7.52 18.41
C VAL A 398 7.39 7.04 16.96
N GLN A 399 8.52 6.43 16.58
CA GLN A 399 8.73 5.86 15.26
C GLN A 399 7.69 4.80 14.92
N ARG A 400 7.42 3.84 15.83
CA ARG A 400 6.37 2.82 15.62
C ARG A 400 4.99 3.43 15.46
N ARG A 401 4.62 4.40 16.30
CA ARG A 401 3.33 5.10 16.20
C ARG A 401 3.18 5.82 14.87
N LEU A 402 4.21 6.54 14.43
CA LEU A 402 4.20 7.22 13.14
C LEU A 402 4.18 6.23 11.97
N SER A 403 4.95 5.14 12.04
CA SER A 403 4.88 4.07 11.03
C SER A 403 3.48 3.46 10.96
N ALA A 404 2.84 3.19 12.12
CA ALA A 404 1.49 2.63 12.16
C ALA A 404 0.46 3.59 11.56
N SER A 405 0.62 4.91 11.70
CA SER A 405 -0.29 5.90 11.10
C SER A 405 -0.25 5.88 9.57
N TYR A 406 0.88 5.50 8.95
CA TYR A 406 0.96 5.29 7.50
C TYR A 406 0.33 3.97 7.06
N LEU A 407 0.48 2.92 7.88
CA LEU A 407 -0.04 1.61 7.51
C LEU A 407 -1.56 1.55 7.67
N GLY A 408 -2.13 2.19 8.71
CA GLY A 408 -3.56 2.15 9.01
C GLY A 408 -4.08 0.73 9.26
N ASP A 409 -5.37 0.60 9.45
CA ASP A 409 -6.04 -0.71 9.53
C ASP A 409 -6.58 -1.09 8.14
N PRO A 410 -6.17 -2.24 7.56
CA PRO A 410 -6.73 -2.72 6.30
C PRO A 410 -8.27 -2.83 6.30
N ALA A 411 -8.88 -3.09 7.46
CA ALA A 411 -10.32 -3.23 7.58
C ALA A 411 -11.09 -1.94 7.22
N THR A 412 -10.49 -0.74 7.37
CA THR A 412 -11.12 0.53 6.98
C THR A 412 -11.25 0.68 5.47
N PHE A 413 -10.44 -0.06 4.69
CA PHE A 413 -10.46 -0.08 3.22
C PHE A 413 -11.43 -1.11 2.62
N ALA A 414 -12.18 -1.84 3.46
CA ALA A 414 -13.23 -2.74 2.99
C ALA A 414 -14.41 -1.94 2.42
N ASP A 415 -15.19 -2.60 1.54
CA ASP A 415 -16.37 -1.97 0.94
C ASP A 415 -17.39 -1.54 2.02
N GLY A 416 -17.91 -0.33 1.87
CA GLY A 416 -18.84 0.26 2.84
C GLY A 416 -18.20 0.80 4.14
N ARG A 417 -16.86 0.76 4.26
CA ARG A 417 -16.12 1.38 5.37
C ARG A 417 -15.60 2.77 4.97
N THR A 418 -15.05 3.50 5.96
CA THR A 418 -14.60 4.90 5.84
C THR A 418 -13.69 5.16 4.66
N ASP A 419 -12.70 4.28 4.44
CA ASP A 419 -11.68 4.45 3.40
C ASP A 419 -11.91 3.54 2.19
N GLY A 420 -13.02 2.81 2.15
CA GLY A 420 -13.31 1.83 1.10
C GLY A 420 -13.36 2.43 -0.30
N GLN A 421 -14.01 3.59 -0.46
CA GLN A 421 -14.07 4.30 -1.74
C GLN A 421 -12.70 4.86 -2.13
N LEU A 422 -12.02 5.55 -1.20
CA LEU A 422 -10.67 6.06 -1.41
C LEU A 422 -9.72 4.94 -1.84
N GLY A 423 -9.78 3.80 -1.16
CA GLY A 423 -8.96 2.63 -1.47
C GLY A 423 -9.20 2.10 -2.88
N ARG A 424 -10.45 2.02 -3.34
CA ARG A 424 -10.78 1.62 -4.72
C ARG A 424 -10.25 2.62 -5.74
N ASP A 425 -10.45 3.91 -5.50
CA ASP A 425 -10.02 4.97 -6.43
C ASP A 425 -8.50 5.00 -6.57
N VAL A 426 -7.77 4.89 -5.46
CA VAL A 426 -6.30 4.87 -5.47
C VAL A 426 -5.76 3.55 -6.06
N PHE A 427 -6.40 2.41 -5.77
CA PHE A 427 -6.01 1.14 -6.37
C PHE A 427 -6.23 1.16 -7.90
N ARG A 428 -7.36 1.70 -8.36
CA ARG A 428 -7.64 1.94 -9.78
C ARG A 428 -6.58 2.85 -10.40
N ALA A 429 -6.24 3.95 -9.73
CA ALA A 429 -5.21 4.88 -10.16
C ALA A 429 -3.82 4.22 -10.28
N SER A 430 -3.54 3.24 -9.46
CA SER A 430 -2.29 2.46 -9.51
C SER A 430 -2.30 1.40 -10.61
N LEU A 431 -3.48 0.85 -10.97
CA LEU A 431 -3.64 -0.23 -11.94
C LEU A 431 -3.71 0.28 -13.39
N VAL A 432 -4.49 1.34 -13.62
CA VAL A 432 -4.85 1.80 -14.97
C VAL A 432 -3.63 2.21 -15.82
N PRO A 433 -2.69 3.05 -15.34
CA PRO A 433 -1.58 3.49 -16.16
C PRO A 433 -0.67 2.35 -16.65
N PRO A 434 -0.25 1.39 -15.81
CA PRO A 434 0.56 0.26 -16.28
C PRO A 434 -0.18 -0.63 -17.29
N VAL A 435 -1.47 -0.88 -17.07
CA VAL A 435 -2.29 -1.68 -17.99
C VAL A 435 -2.43 -0.96 -19.33
N ALA A 436 -2.74 0.35 -19.30
CA ALA A 436 -2.82 1.17 -20.50
C ALA A 436 -1.50 1.20 -21.28
N LEU A 437 -0.35 1.28 -20.56
CA LEU A 437 0.97 1.24 -21.16
C LEU A 437 1.22 -0.10 -21.89
N VAL A 438 0.94 -1.22 -21.24
CA VAL A 438 1.12 -2.56 -21.84
C VAL A 438 0.24 -2.73 -23.07
N LEU A 439 -1.03 -2.33 -22.99
CA LEU A 439 -1.96 -2.40 -24.13
C LEU A 439 -1.53 -1.48 -25.27
N SER A 440 -1.08 -0.26 -24.99
CA SER A 440 -0.57 0.68 -25.98
C SER A 440 0.69 0.14 -26.67
N LEU A 441 1.66 -0.36 -25.93
CA LEU A 441 2.87 -0.96 -26.49
C LEU A 441 2.55 -2.18 -27.38
N LEU A 442 1.63 -3.02 -26.93
CA LEU A 442 1.16 -4.16 -27.73
C LEU A 442 0.45 -3.70 -29.00
N GLY A 443 -0.41 -2.68 -28.89
CA GLY A 443 -1.08 -2.05 -30.04
C GLY A 443 -0.08 -1.49 -31.04
N ILE A 444 0.89 -0.71 -30.59
CA ILE A 444 1.97 -0.16 -31.43
C ILE A 444 2.72 -1.28 -32.14
N LEU A 445 3.12 -2.33 -31.44
CA LEU A 445 3.85 -3.47 -31.98
C LEU A 445 3.06 -4.18 -33.09
N VAL A 446 1.83 -4.56 -32.80
CA VAL A 446 0.94 -5.29 -33.74
C VAL A 446 0.66 -4.45 -34.99
N HIS A 447 0.36 -3.16 -34.81
CA HIS A 447 0.02 -2.29 -35.94
C HIS A 447 1.24 -1.84 -36.74
N THR A 448 2.42 -1.70 -36.14
CA THR A 448 3.67 -1.50 -36.86
C THR A 448 3.97 -2.71 -37.77
N PHE A 449 3.79 -3.92 -37.25
CA PHE A 449 3.93 -5.13 -38.06
C PHE A 449 2.92 -5.17 -39.23
N LYS A 450 1.64 -4.87 -38.95
CA LYS A 450 0.61 -4.80 -40.02
C LYS A 450 0.91 -3.72 -41.06
N PHE A 451 1.26 -2.51 -40.61
CA PHE A 451 1.62 -1.40 -41.52
C PHE A 451 2.76 -1.82 -42.47
N SER A 452 3.82 -2.39 -41.93
CA SER A 452 4.96 -2.89 -42.69
C SER A 452 4.52 -3.97 -43.69
N ASN A 453 3.63 -4.90 -43.28
CA ASN A 453 3.13 -5.95 -44.15
C ASN A 453 2.29 -5.39 -45.31
N TYR A 454 1.40 -4.42 -45.06
CA TYR A 454 0.60 -3.81 -46.15
C TYR A 454 1.46 -2.97 -47.10
N ALA A 455 2.47 -2.26 -46.60
CA ALA A 455 3.45 -1.56 -47.43
C ALA A 455 4.20 -2.53 -48.36
N LEU A 456 4.51 -3.73 -47.90
CA LEU A 456 5.15 -4.77 -48.67
C LEU A 456 4.22 -5.38 -49.71
N ILE A 457 2.96 -5.62 -49.36
CA ILE A 457 1.96 -6.08 -50.32
C ILE A 457 1.87 -5.08 -51.50
N LEU A 458 1.79 -3.79 -51.21
CA LEU A 458 1.75 -2.74 -52.25
C LEU A 458 3.00 -2.73 -53.11
N ARG A 459 4.20 -2.92 -52.54
CA ARG A 459 5.47 -2.99 -53.32
C ARG A 459 5.60 -4.26 -54.15
N SER A 460 4.89 -5.33 -53.80
CA SER A 460 4.95 -6.61 -54.51
C SER A 460 3.90 -6.76 -55.62
N LEU A 461 2.87 -5.90 -55.63
CA LEU A 461 1.83 -5.90 -56.68
C LEU A 461 2.42 -5.47 -58.01
N GLY A 462 2.13 -6.20 -59.09
CA GLY A 462 2.62 -5.93 -60.44
C GLY A 462 4.03 -6.51 -60.72
N ARG A 463 4.62 -7.32 -59.84
CA ARG A 463 5.88 -8.04 -60.08
C ARG A 463 5.62 -9.54 -60.29
N PRO A 464 5.96 -10.11 -61.45
CA PRO A 464 5.71 -11.54 -61.69
C PRO A 464 6.67 -12.42 -60.87
N GLY A 465 6.13 -13.49 -60.33
CA GLY A 465 6.89 -14.65 -59.88
C GLY A 465 7.35 -14.68 -58.43
N ASN A 466 8.14 -15.72 -58.10
CA ASN A 466 8.62 -16.10 -56.76
C ASN A 466 9.44 -15.04 -55.98
N ALA A 467 9.89 -13.97 -56.66
CA ALA A 467 10.64 -12.85 -56.04
C ALA A 467 9.83 -12.11 -54.97
N GLY A 468 8.50 -12.07 -55.05
CA GLY A 468 7.63 -11.45 -54.07
C GLY A 468 7.57 -12.23 -52.75
N ARG A 469 7.51 -13.56 -52.81
CA ARG A 469 7.41 -14.43 -51.63
C ARG A 469 8.72 -14.44 -50.79
N SER A 470 9.86 -14.51 -51.48
CA SER A 470 11.19 -14.43 -50.82
C SER A 470 11.46 -13.06 -50.15
N ARG A 471 11.04 -11.98 -50.82
CA ARG A 471 11.15 -10.62 -50.25
C ARG A 471 10.24 -10.42 -49.03
N ARG A 472 8.99 -10.94 -49.06
CA ARG A 472 8.06 -10.88 -47.92
C ARG A 472 8.66 -11.59 -46.67
N GLY A 473 9.20 -12.80 -46.87
CA GLY A 473 9.86 -13.52 -45.75
C GLY A 473 11.10 -12.81 -45.18
N ARG A 474 11.87 -12.10 -46.02
CA ARG A 474 13.01 -11.29 -45.58
C ARG A 474 12.56 -10.09 -44.75
N HIS A 475 11.52 -9.37 -45.20
CA HIS A 475 11.03 -8.19 -44.50
C HIS A 475 10.35 -8.53 -43.17
N VAL A 476 9.57 -9.63 -43.10
CA VAL A 476 9.01 -10.12 -41.83
C VAL A 476 10.13 -10.40 -40.85
N ARG A 477 11.22 -11.02 -41.27
CA ARG A 477 12.41 -11.27 -40.43
C ARG A 477 13.10 -9.97 -40.02
N ILE A 478 13.20 -8.99 -40.90
CA ILE A 478 13.79 -7.67 -40.57
C ILE A 478 12.92 -6.94 -39.53
N VAL A 479 11.60 -6.86 -39.72
CA VAL A 479 10.69 -6.20 -38.78
C VAL A 479 10.71 -6.93 -37.43
N LEU A 480 10.65 -8.25 -37.44
CA LEU A 480 10.76 -9.05 -36.21
C LEU A 480 12.12 -8.81 -35.53
N GLY A 481 13.20 -8.78 -36.31
CA GLY A 481 14.54 -8.46 -35.81
C GLY A 481 14.62 -7.07 -35.18
N ILE A 482 14.02 -6.05 -35.82
CA ILE A 482 13.93 -4.69 -35.25
C ILE A 482 13.13 -4.71 -33.94
N CYS A 483 11.99 -5.40 -33.89
CA CYS A 483 11.20 -5.53 -32.67
C CYS A 483 11.99 -6.22 -31.54
N VAL A 484 12.73 -7.28 -31.86
CA VAL A 484 13.60 -7.99 -30.91
C VAL A 484 14.73 -7.08 -30.42
N VAL A 485 15.37 -6.33 -31.34
CA VAL A 485 16.45 -5.37 -30.98
C VAL A 485 15.90 -4.26 -30.11
N LEU A 486 14.73 -3.69 -30.41
CA LEU A 486 14.10 -2.67 -29.58
C LEU A 486 13.74 -3.21 -28.20
N ALA A 487 13.18 -4.41 -28.13
CA ALA A 487 12.90 -5.08 -26.87
C ALA A 487 14.17 -5.35 -26.06
N ALA A 488 15.24 -5.78 -26.74
CA ALA A 488 16.55 -5.98 -26.11
C ALA A 488 17.16 -4.67 -25.61
N LEU A 489 17.06 -3.58 -26.39
CA LEU A 489 17.52 -2.25 -25.96
C LEU A 489 16.78 -1.75 -24.72
N VAL A 490 15.45 -1.97 -24.66
CA VAL A 490 14.65 -1.67 -23.46
C VAL A 490 15.13 -2.52 -22.28
N ALA A 491 15.45 -3.79 -22.51
CA ALA A 491 15.93 -4.70 -21.46
C ALA A 491 17.32 -4.35 -20.91
N ILE A 492 18.19 -3.76 -21.76
CA ILE A 492 19.62 -3.53 -21.44
C ILE A 492 19.91 -2.06 -21.12
N ALA A 493 18.94 -1.14 -21.22
CA ALA A 493 19.17 0.29 -21.06
C ALA A 493 19.97 0.64 -19.79
N PRO A 494 21.20 1.19 -19.89
CA PRO A 494 22.13 1.33 -18.75
C PRO A 494 21.62 2.26 -17.65
N ALA A 495 20.82 3.28 -18.04
CA ALA A 495 20.24 4.23 -17.09
C ALA A 495 19.22 3.58 -16.14
N THR A 496 18.66 2.41 -16.52
CA THR A 496 17.66 1.70 -15.74
C THR A 496 18.24 0.66 -14.80
N THR A 497 19.46 0.16 -15.06
CA THR A 497 20.06 -0.88 -14.22
C THR A 497 20.30 -0.42 -12.80
N ARG A 498 20.61 0.86 -12.57
CA ARG A 498 20.76 1.44 -11.22
C ARG A 498 19.42 1.55 -10.47
N LEU A 499 18.33 1.87 -11.18
CA LEU A 499 17.00 1.95 -10.59
C LEU A 499 16.37 0.57 -10.39
N THR A 500 16.49 -0.29 -11.42
CA THR A 500 15.91 -1.65 -11.39
C THR A 500 16.75 -2.64 -10.57
N GLY A 501 18.00 -2.33 -10.28
CA GLY A 501 18.85 -3.10 -9.38
C GLY A 501 18.62 -2.82 -7.90
N SER A 502 17.69 -1.94 -7.53
CA SER A 502 17.33 -1.72 -6.13
C SER A 502 16.60 -2.94 -5.57
N GLU A 503 16.84 -3.25 -4.29
CA GLU A 503 16.16 -4.33 -3.58
C GLU A 503 14.63 -4.17 -3.63
N PHE A 504 14.15 -2.94 -3.55
CA PHE A 504 12.72 -2.61 -3.68
C PHE A 504 12.14 -3.11 -5.01
N VAL A 505 12.78 -2.78 -6.15
CA VAL A 505 12.29 -3.19 -7.48
C VAL A 505 12.40 -4.70 -7.66
N ALA A 506 13.50 -5.31 -7.23
CA ALA A 506 13.69 -6.75 -7.32
C ALA A 506 12.63 -7.52 -6.52
N THR A 507 12.31 -7.04 -5.32
CA THR A 507 11.27 -7.64 -4.47
C THR A 507 9.88 -7.44 -5.07
N ALA A 508 9.57 -6.23 -5.57
CA ALA A 508 8.30 -5.93 -6.22
C ALA A 508 8.09 -6.77 -7.50
N ASP A 509 9.13 -6.98 -8.30
CA ASP A 509 9.08 -7.85 -9.48
C ASP A 509 8.84 -9.31 -9.09
N ALA A 510 9.51 -9.82 -8.04
CA ALA A 510 9.33 -11.17 -7.56
C ALA A 510 7.91 -11.40 -7.00
N ASP A 511 7.35 -10.42 -6.32
CA ASP A 511 5.98 -10.48 -5.78
C ASP A 511 4.93 -10.39 -6.90
N ALA A 512 5.14 -9.50 -7.88
CA ALA A 512 4.28 -9.40 -9.06
C ALA A 512 4.29 -10.69 -9.89
N ALA A 513 5.46 -11.32 -10.07
CA ALA A 513 5.58 -12.59 -10.80
C ALA A 513 4.85 -13.75 -10.09
N ARG A 514 4.79 -13.73 -8.76
CA ARG A 514 4.02 -14.72 -7.97
C ARG A 514 2.51 -14.49 -8.06
N SER A 515 2.10 -13.23 -8.00
CA SER A 515 0.68 -12.86 -8.04
C SER A 515 0.10 -12.96 -9.45
N LEU A 516 0.92 -12.78 -10.49
CA LEU A 516 0.54 -12.75 -11.90
C LEU A 516 1.46 -13.64 -12.75
N PRO A 517 1.45 -14.97 -12.54
CA PRO A 517 2.39 -15.90 -13.18
C PRO A 517 2.25 -15.95 -14.72
N TRP A 518 1.16 -15.44 -15.26
CA TRP A 518 0.93 -15.32 -16.72
C TRP A 518 1.59 -14.07 -17.34
N LEU A 519 2.14 -13.16 -16.53
CA LEU A 519 2.93 -12.01 -16.99
C LEU A 519 4.43 -12.36 -16.86
N PRO A 520 5.07 -12.89 -17.90
CA PRO A 520 6.44 -13.42 -17.83
C PRO A 520 7.51 -12.32 -17.69
N PHE A 521 7.13 -11.06 -17.72
CA PHE A 521 8.04 -9.93 -17.64
C PHE A 521 7.83 -9.16 -16.35
N ALA A 522 8.94 -8.71 -15.77
CA ALA A 522 9.00 -7.89 -14.59
C ALA A 522 7.97 -6.75 -14.61
N ALA A 523 6.90 -6.88 -13.82
CA ALA A 523 5.76 -5.99 -13.87
C ALA A 523 6.11 -4.57 -13.37
N VAL A 524 7.12 -4.44 -12.52
CA VAL A 524 7.58 -3.17 -11.94
C VAL A 524 8.77 -2.61 -12.71
N SER A 525 9.78 -3.43 -12.99
CA SER A 525 10.97 -2.98 -13.71
C SER A 525 10.71 -2.75 -15.20
N GLY A 526 9.74 -3.45 -15.81
CA GLY A 526 9.38 -3.28 -17.22
C GLY A 526 8.99 -1.84 -17.58
N PRO A 527 8.01 -1.21 -16.91
CA PRO A 527 7.65 0.19 -17.11
C PRO A 527 8.82 1.16 -16.90
N ILE A 528 9.64 0.96 -15.85
CA ILE A 528 10.81 1.80 -15.57
C ILE A 528 11.83 1.72 -16.71
N ARG A 529 12.08 0.52 -17.24
CA ARG A 529 12.99 0.30 -18.38
C ARG A 529 12.41 0.89 -19.66
N ALA A 530 11.11 0.71 -19.89
CA ALA A 530 10.42 1.28 -21.05
C ALA A 530 10.49 2.81 -21.04
N GLU A 531 10.21 3.43 -19.91
CA GLU A 531 10.31 4.88 -19.74
C GLU A 531 11.71 5.39 -20.04
N ALA A 532 12.75 4.80 -19.45
CA ALA A 532 14.13 5.24 -19.67
C ALA A 532 14.60 5.04 -21.12
N ALA A 533 14.14 3.98 -21.80
CA ALA A 533 14.48 3.73 -23.21
C ALA A 533 13.73 4.66 -24.17
N ILE A 534 12.49 4.99 -23.85
CA ILE A 534 11.63 5.82 -24.70
C ILE A 534 11.83 7.32 -24.42
N TYR A 535 12.31 7.68 -23.22
CA TYR A 535 12.49 9.08 -22.81
C TYR A 535 13.23 9.96 -23.83
N PRO A 536 14.39 9.55 -24.41
CA PRO A 536 15.07 10.35 -25.42
C PRO A 536 14.25 10.54 -26.70
N VAL A 537 13.55 9.48 -27.14
CA VAL A 537 12.68 9.51 -28.34
C VAL A 537 11.47 10.40 -28.10
N LYS A 538 10.85 10.28 -26.91
CA LYS A 538 9.75 11.13 -26.48
C LYS A 538 10.14 12.61 -26.48
N HIS A 539 11.29 12.96 -25.92
CA HIS A 539 11.77 14.34 -25.88
C HIS A 539 12.01 14.92 -27.28
N ALA A 540 12.53 14.10 -28.19
CA ALA A 540 12.73 14.50 -29.58
C ALA A 540 11.40 14.67 -30.33
N LEU A 541 10.38 13.86 -30.02
CA LEU A 541 9.09 13.87 -30.70
C LEU A 541 8.06 14.83 -30.06
N ALA A 542 8.22 15.20 -28.80
CA ALA A 542 7.27 16.03 -28.05
C ALA A 542 6.99 17.41 -28.69
N GLY A 543 7.94 17.93 -29.49
CA GLY A 543 7.77 19.17 -30.26
C GLY A 543 6.91 19.04 -31.51
N LEU A 544 6.49 17.83 -31.89
CA LEU A 544 5.67 17.64 -33.09
C LEU A 544 4.20 18.05 -32.82
N PRO A 545 3.55 18.77 -33.75
CA PRO A 545 2.20 19.32 -33.54
C PRO A 545 1.14 18.28 -33.20
N HIS A 546 1.26 17.05 -33.72
CA HIS A 546 0.31 15.99 -33.47
C HIS A 546 0.37 15.44 -32.04
N PHE A 547 1.52 15.53 -31.34
CA PHE A 547 1.61 15.23 -29.90
C PHE A 547 0.78 16.21 -29.08
N ALA A 548 0.88 17.52 -29.39
CA ALA A 548 0.06 18.55 -28.78
C ALA A 548 -1.43 18.35 -29.03
N LEU A 549 -1.80 17.92 -30.27
CA LEU A 549 -3.18 17.60 -30.62
C LEU A 549 -3.74 16.44 -29.80
N VAL A 550 -2.98 15.34 -29.69
CA VAL A 550 -3.42 14.17 -28.91
C VAL A 550 -3.54 14.54 -27.41
N ALA A 551 -2.60 15.29 -26.88
CA ALA A 551 -2.68 15.80 -25.51
C ALA A 551 -3.91 16.70 -25.30
N ALA A 552 -4.29 17.52 -26.28
CA ALA A 552 -5.50 18.33 -26.23
C ALA A 552 -6.78 17.45 -26.28
N ILE A 553 -6.81 16.41 -27.12
CA ILE A 553 -7.93 15.45 -27.19
C ILE A 553 -8.12 14.73 -25.85
N VAL A 554 -7.03 14.22 -25.25
CA VAL A 554 -7.07 13.54 -23.93
C VAL A 554 -7.58 14.49 -22.86
N ARG A 555 -7.13 15.75 -22.85
CA ARG A 555 -7.63 16.77 -21.91
C ARG A 555 -9.11 17.08 -22.07
N ALA A 556 -9.59 17.15 -23.31
CA ALA A 556 -10.99 17.44 -23.61
C ALA A 556 -11.93 16.26 -23.30
N ALA A 557 -11.45 15.03 -23.37
CA ALA A 557 -12.23 13.81 -23.17
C ALA A 557 -12.85 13.65 -21.77
N GLY A 558 -12.38 14.39 -20.77
CA GLY A 558 -12.88 14.32 -19.39
C GLY A 558 -13.55 15.57 -18.87
N SER A 559 -13.95 16.49 -19.74
CA SER A 559 -14.58 17.77 -19.37
C SER A 559 -16.11 17.72 -19.30
N LYS A 560 -16.71 16.52 -19.19
CA LYS A 560 -18.18 16.35 -19.06
C LYS A 560 -18.57 15.92 -17.67
#